data_9fe3866b5d125cd0d2cb34c59f6fb37e
#
_entry.id   9fe3866b5d125cd0d2cb34c59f6fb37e
#
_cell.length_a   1.000
_cell.length_b   1.000
_cell.length_c   1.000
_cell.angle_alpha   90.00
_cell.angle_beta   90.00
_cell.angle_gamma   90.00
#
_symmetry.space_group_name_H-M   'P 1'
#
loop_
_entity.id
_entity.type
_entity.pdbx_description
1 polymer ?
#
loop_
_entity_poly.entity_id
_entity_poly.type
_entity_poly.pdbx_seq_one_letter_code
_entity_poly.pdbx_strand_id
1 'polypeptide(L)'
;MRRIVGKDKKGRSVLINVPSYDEIYINNQIGQPAYDVGIASSNDGFVVTELFAAGEKGLWYDISDITTLFQDSAGTIPVTAFGQPVGKVLDKSGNGIHATQSTSANRPIYQVHSNGFPYLQFDGVNDSLVSSTLNLTTTDKVTWSAGLYVDSAAAGAVAMEFSANTNTNTGSFYVSAPSSVLDHGFGLRGNSASPVFAVVSNVYVNDQNSDVATGILDIGKATKELELIPRLNQTTITNINWSGAANAGTGNFGSYPLYLGARGGTSAFFNGHIYQIIIRGVTSTADQIYKTERYIIDRMP
;
A
#
# COMPACT_ATOMS: atom_id res chain seq x y z
N MET A 1 -24.17 16.52 12.90
CA MET A 1 -25.05 15.41 13.30
C MET A 1 -25.96 15.08 12.13
N ARG A 2 -25.79 13.92 11.52
CA ARG A 2 -26.60 13.46 10.38
C ARG A 2 -27.67 12.50 10.89
N ARG A 3 -28.86 12.55 10.34
CA ARG A 3 -29.95 11.61 10.68
C ARG A 3 -30.09 10.60 9.56
N ILE A 4 -30.04 9.30 9.89
CA ILE A 4 -30.33 8.22 8.96
C ILE A 4 -31.59 7.48 9.42
N VAL A 5 -32.34 6.93 8.46
CA VAL A 5 -33.52 6.11 8.74
C VAL A 5 -33.11 4.66 8.65
N GLY A 6 -33.09 3.98 9.79
CA GLY A 6 -32.90 2.52 9.88
C GLY A 6 -34.22 1.81 10.17
N LYS A 7 -34.20 0.47 10.25
CA LYS A 7 -35.33 -0.33 10.71
C LYS A 7 -34.95 -1.10 11.96
N ASP A 8 -35.86 -1.14 12.95
CA ASP A 8 -35.67 -1.95 14.14
C ASP A 8 -35.96 -3.44 13.85
N LYS A 9 -35.72 -4.31 14.83
CA LYS A 9 -35.96 -5.76 14.72
C LYS A 9 -37.42 -6.17 14.38
N LYS A 10 -38.35 -5.22 14.43
CA LYS A 10 -39.78 -5.40 14.07
C LYS A 10 -40.12 -4.73 12.74
N GLY A 11 -39.09 -4.28 11.97
CA GLY A 11 -39.25 -3.65 10.67
C GLY A 11 -39.76 -2.21 10.70
N ARG A 12 -39.85 -1.58 11.88
CA ARG A 12 -40.31 -0.20 12.03
C ARG A 12 -39.16 0.77 11.73
N SER A 13 -39.46 1.84 11.00
CA SER A 13 -38.49 2.88 10.74
C SER A 13 -38.12 3.63 12.02
N VAL A 14 -36.84 3.70 12.31
CA VAL A 14 -36.27 4.45 13.45
C VAL A 14 -35.27 5.47 12.95
N LEU A 15 -35.28 6.65 13.57
CA LEU A 15 -34.32 7.71 13.28
C LEU A 15 -33.09 7.51 14.17
N ILE A 16 -31.95 7.31 13.53
CA ILE A 16 -30.66 7.17 14.22
C ILE A 16 -29.87 8.47 14.02
N ASN A 17 -29.50 9.10 15.12
CA ASN A 17 -28.61 10.25 15.10
C ASN A 17 -27.18 9.72 15.04
N VAL A 18 -26.46 10.00 13.94
CA VAL A 18 -25.04 9.68 13.80
C VAL A 18 -24.22 10.95 13.84
N PRO A 19 -23.07 10.96 14.53
CA PRO A 19 -22.10 12.03 14.42
C PRO A 19 -21.69 12.20 12.95
N SER A 20 -21.39 13.42 12.51
CA SER A 20 -20.89 13.69 11.17
C SER A 20 -19.57 12.94 10.96
N TYR A 21 -19.51 12.12 9.92
CA TYR A 21 -18.36 11.35 9.42
C TYR A 21 -18.19 9.90 9.90
N ASP A 22 -19.13 9.32 10.63
CA ASP A 22 -19.09 7.88 10.88
C ASP A 22 -19.98 7.16 9.85
N GLU A 23 -19.39 6.48 8.87
CA GLU A 23 -20.12 5.54 8.01
C GLU A 23 -20.38 4.26 8.79
N ILE A 24 -21.67 4.00 9.09
CA ILE A 24 -22.09 2.72 9.65
C ILE A 24 -22.23 1.73 8.48
N TYR A 25 -21.28 0.83 8.29
CA TYR A 25 -21.45 -0.32 7.43
C TYR A 25 -22.40 -1.33 8.10
N ILE A 26 -23.65 -1.31 7.71
CA ILE A 26 -24.59 -2.37 8.09
C ILE A 26 -24.37 -3.55 7.15
N ASN A 27 -23.61 -4.53 7.60
CA ASN A 27 -23.46 -5.78 6.87
C ASN A 27 -24.79 -6.56 6.91
N ASN A 28 -25.46 -6.64 5.77
CA ASN A 28 -26.80 -7.25 5.62
C ASN A 28 -26.67 -8.78 5.48
N GLN A 29 -26.17 -9.44 6.54
CA GLN A 29 -26.22 -10.91 6.66
C GLN A 29 -27.41 -11.30 7.55
N ILE A 30 -28.47 -11.78 6.92
CA ILE A 30 -29.64 -12.33 7.61
C ILE A 30 -29.20 -13.57 8.41
N GLY A 31 -29.24 -13.51 9.74
CA GLY A 31 -29.06 -14.66 10.61
C GLY A 31 -27.83 -14.68 11.52
N GLN A 32 -26.99 -13.65 11.54
CA GLN A 32 -25.91 -13.53 12.53
C GLN A 32 -26.38 -12.72 13.75
N PRO A 33 -25.99 -13.09 14.99
CA PRO A 33 -26.23 -12.24 16.15
C PRO A 33 -25.55 -10.89 15.96
N ALA A 34 -26.22 -9.80 16.35
CA ALA A 34 -25.63 -8.47 16.34
C ALA A 34 -24.40 -8.49 17.23
N TYR A 35 -23.22 -8.58 16.63
CA TYR A 35 -22.00 -8.20 17.31
C TYR A 35 -22.07 -6.69 17.57
N ASP A 36 -21.77 -6.32 18.79
CA ASP A 36 -21.54 -4.93 19.16
C ASP A 36 -20.37 -4.46 18.27
N VAL A 37 -20.67 -3.82 17.14
CA VAL A 37 -19.68 -3.16 16.33
C VAL A 37 -19.33 -1.93 17.15
N GLY A 38 -18.35 -2.08 18.04
CA GLY A 38 -17.70 -0.95 18.65
C GLY A 38 -17.25 -0.04 17.51
N ILE A 39 -17.91 1.11 17.37
CA ILE A 39 -17.54 2.15 16.42
C ILE A 39 -16.16 2.61 16.90
N ALA A 40 -15.09 2.04 16.30
CA ALA A 40 -13.79 2.63 16.43
C ALA A 40 -13.91 4.04 15.83
N SER A 41 -13.84 5.05 16.69
CA SER A 41 -13.79 6.43 16.24
C SER A 41 -12.60 6.55 15.29
N SER A 42 -12.74 7.28 14.20
CA SER A 42 -11.70 7.52 13.19
C SER A 42 -10.41 8.17 13.74
N ASN A 43 -10.31 8.33 15.07
CA ASN A 43 -9.17 8.96 15.75
C ASN A 43 -8.98 8.38 17.18
N ASP A 44 -8.81 7.07 17.29
CA ASP A 44 -8.47 6.44 18.59
C ASP A 44 -7.00 6.63 19.00
N GLY A 45 -6.33 7.63 18.40
CA GLY A 45 -4.93 7.96 18.72
C GLY A 45 -3.90 7.08 18.01
N PHE A 46 -4.28 6.32 16.96
CA PHE A 46 -3.33 5.52 16.21
C PHE A 46 -2.20 6.36 15.60
N VAL A 47 -0.98 6.01 15.93
CA VAL A 47 0.23 6.66 15.42
C VAL A 47 1.08 5.60 14.70
N VAL A 48 1.38 5.85 13.41
CA VAL A 48 2.12 4.89 12.57
C VAL A 48 3.49 4.51 13.16
N THR A 49 4.15 5.41 13.88
CA THR A 49 5.43 5.10 14.55
C THR A 49 5.32 3.99 15.59
N GLU A 50 4.13 3.75 16.18
CA GLU A 50 3.90 2.64 17.12
C GLU A 50 4.04 1.27 16.45
N LEU A 51 3.86 1.20 15.14
CA LEU A 51 4.10 -0.02 14.35
C LEU A 51 5.57 -0.45 14.34
N PHE A 52 6.49 0.42 14.74
CA PHE A 52 7.95 0.21 14.75
C PHE A 52 8.54 0.31 16.16
N ALA A 53 7.70 0.43 17.20
CA ALA A 53 8.13 0.68 18.58
C ALA A 53 8.94 -0.46 19.21
N ALA A 54 8.76 -1.70 18.73
CA ALA A 54 9.54 -2.85 19.19
C ALA A 54 10.81 -3.09 18.35
N GLY A 55 11.19 -2.14 17.48
CA GLY A 55 12.37 -2.23 16.61
C GLY A 55 12.12 -3.04 15.33
N GLU A 56 10.86 -3.14 14.92
CA GLU A 56 10.49 -3.82 13.68
C GLU A 56 11.22 -3.19 12.49
N LYS A 57 11.80 -4.03 11.65
CA LYS A 57 12.39 -3.60 10.38
C LYS A 57 11.28 -3.19 9.41
N GLY A 58 11.54 -2.15 8.63
CA GLY A 58 10.57 -1.64 7.68
C GLY A 58 10.84 -0.19 7.31
N LEU A 59 9.84 0.46 6.72
CA LEU A 59 9.89 1.87 6.33
C LEU A 59 8.49 2.48 6.34
N TRP A 60 8.42 3.79 6.42
CA TRP A 60 7.20 4.59 6.26
C TRP A 60 7.49 5.86 5.46
N TYR A 61 6.93 5.96 4.26
CA TYR A 61 6.94 7.17 3.44
C TYR A 61 5.57 7.85 3.52
N ASP A 62 5.57 9.05 4.08
CA ASP A 62 4.39 9.88 4.29
C ASP A 62 4.43 11.09 3.36
N ILE A 63 3.78 11.01 2.23
CA ILE A 63 3.78 12.10 1.25
C ILE A 63 2.92 13.28 1.71
N SER A 64 2.05 13.08 2.70
CA SER A 64 1.28 14.16 3.31
C SER A 64 2.12 15.09 4.20
N ASP A 65 3.31 14.65 4.59
CA ASP A 65 4.27 15.45 5.35
C ASP A 65 5.34 16.03 4.44
N ILE A 66 5.07 17.22 3.89
CA ILE A 66 5.98 17.91 2.96
C ILE A 66 7.37 18.15 3.56
N THR A 67 7.51 18.16 4.88
CA THR A 67 8.81 18.36 5.56
C THR A 67 9.78 17.20 5.37
N THR A 68 9.28 16.05 4.91
CA THR A 68 10.08 14.86 4.59
C THR A 68 10.53 14.80 3.14
N LEU A 69 10.13 15.77 2.30
CA LEU A 69 10.35 15.76 0.87
C LEU A 69 11.39 16.81 0.45
N PHE A 70 12.33 16.39 -0.42
CA PHE A 70 13.37 17.26 -0.95
C PHE A 70 13.44 17.14 -2.47
N GLN A 71 13.74 18.26 -3.13
CA GLN A 71 13.83 18.33 -4.59
C GLN A 71 15.09 17.62 -5.12
N ASP A 72 16.15 17.53 -4.30
CA ASP A 72 17.43 16.91 -4.64
C ASP A 72 17.67 15.63 -3.84
N SER A 73 18.49 14.72 -4.37
CA SER A 73 18.82 13.45 -3.72
C SER A 73 19.67 13.61 -2.45
N ALA A 74 20.39 14.72 -2.30
CA ALA A 74 21.16 15.03 -1.09
C ALA A 74 20.25 15.40 0.09
N GLY A 75 19.05 15.95 -0.18
CA GLY A 75 18.12 16.42 0.85
C GLY A 75 18.48 17.82 1.36
N THR A 76 18.98 18.68 0.46
CA THR A 76 19.38 20.06 0.80
C THR A 76 18.37 21.11 0.36
N ILE A 77 17.54 20.79 -0.63
CA ILE A 77 16.53 21.69 -1.18
C ILE A 77 15.13 21.15 -0.83
N PRO A 78 14.42 21.72 0.15
CA PRO A 78 13.08 21.22 0.52
C PRO A 78 12.07 21.39 -0.61
N VAL A 79 11.09 20.50 -0.68
CA VAL A 79 9.87 20.72 -1.43
C VAL A 79 9.00 21.69 -0.64
N THR A 80 8.52 22.78 -1.30
CA THR A 80 7.73 23.84 -0.65
C THR A 80 6.39 24.11 -1.33
N ALA A 81 6.20 23.57 -2.55
CA ALA A 81 4.97 23.77 -3.33
C ALA A 81 4.72 22.56 -4.25
N PHE A 82 3.47 22.38 -4.66
CA PHE A 82 3.12 21.44 -5.73
C PHE A 82 3.80 21.81 -7.06
N GLY A 83 3.97 20.82 -7.93
CA GLY A 83 4.70 20.97 -9.20
C GLY A 83 6.22 20.86 -9.07
N GLN A 84 6.77 20.71 -7.85
CA GLN A 84 8.21 20.55 -7.65
C GLN A 84 8.63 19.07 -7.73
N PRO A 85 9.83 18.79 -8.29
CA PRO A 85 10.36 17.43 -8.36
C PRO A 85 10.74 16.91 -6.98
N VAL A 86 10.65 15.59 -6.78
CA VAL A 86 11.07 14.95 -5.53
C VAL A 86 12.26 14.04 -5.79
N GLY A 87 13.44 14.46 -5.32
CA GLY A 87 14.68 13.71 -5.37
C GLY A 87 14.98 12.91 -4.10
N LYS A 88 14.26 13.18 -2.99
CA LYS A 88 14.41 12.41 -1.74
C LYS A 88 13.13 12.43 -0.92
N VAL A 89 12.80 11.27 -0.36
CA VAL A 89 11.73 11.06 0.64
C VAL A 89 12.36 10.50 1.90
N LEU A 90 12.14 11.14 3.04
CA LEU A 90 12.61 10.63 4.33
C LEU A 90 11.70 9.52 4.84
N ASP A 91 12.30 8.49 5.37
CA ASP A 91 11.64 7.44 6.13
C ASP A 91 11.29 7.95 7.54
N LYS A 92 10.02 7.81 7.91
CA LYS A 92 9.47 8.19 9.23
C LYS A 92 9.36 7.01 10.21
N SER A 93 9.72 5.79 9.78
CA SER A 93 9.68 4.61 10.68
C SER A 93 10.74 4.62 11.77
N GLY A 94 11.80 5.44 11.60
CA GLY A 94 12.96 5.44 12.46
C GLY A 94 14.09 4.49 12.01
N ASN A 95 13.88 3.68 10.96
CA ASN A 95 14.91 2.77 10.43
C ASN A 95 15.90 3.46 9.47
N GLY A 96 15.63 4.69 9.02
CA GLY A 96 16.51 5.46 8.15
C GLY A 96 16.58 4.95 6.70
N ILE A 97 15.55 4.27 6.24
CA ILE A 97 15.48 3.71 4.87
C ILE A 97 14.90 4.77 3.92
N HIS A 98 15.65 5.83 3.67
CA HIS A 98 15.23 6.93 2.79
C HIS A 98 15.25 6.50 1.32
N ALA A 99 14.30 7.03 0.52
CA ALA A 99 14.25 6.85 -0.93
C ALA A 99 14.86 8.07 -1.65
N THR A 100 15.59 7.84 -2.76
CA THR A 100 16.27 8.91 -3.51
C THR A 100 16.19 8.70 -5.02
N GLN A 101 16.35 9.82 -5.79
CA GLN A 101 16.57 9.84 -7.23
C GLN A 101 17.63 10.89 -7.58
N SER A 102 18.79 10.43 -8.03
CA SER A 102 19.93 11.31 -8.38
C SER A 102 19.72 12.03 -9.70
N THR A 103 19.11 11.37 -10.71
CA THR A 103 18.86 11.94 -12.03
C THR A 103 17.64 12.85 -11.98
N SER A 104 17.82 14.14 -12.23
CA SER A 104 16.74 15.12 -12.09
C SER A 104 15.55 14.87 -13.01
N ALA A 105 15.80 14.36 -14.23
CA ALA A 105 14.76 14.06 -15.21
C ALA A 105 13.90 12.83 -14.86
N ASN A 106 14.31 12.04 -13.86
CA ASN A 106 13.60 10.82 -13.45
C ASN A 106 12.92 10.96 -12.07
N ARG A 107 12.75 12.20 -11.62
CA ARG A 107 12.13 12.51 -10.32
C ARG A 107 10.63 12.64 -10.46
N PRO A 108 9.83 11.90 -9.69
CA PRO A 108 8.39 12.13 -9.63
C PRO A 108 8.10 13.54 -9.11
N ILE A 109 6.91 14.05 -9.41
CA ILE A 109 6.50 15.40 -9.06
C ILE A 109 5.59 15.36 -7.84
N TYR A 110 5.86 16.23 -6.85
CA TYR A 110 4.94 16.48 -5.76
C TYR A 110 3.72 17.23 -6.26
N GLN A 111 2.55 16.68 -6.05
CA GLN A 111 1.26 17.26 -6.45
C GLN A 111 0.25 17.23 -5.31
N VAL A 112 -0.81 17.99 -5.47
CA VAL A 112 -1.93 18.02 -4.54
C VAL A 112 -3.22 17.85 -5.34
N HIS A 113 -4.01 16.84 -5.00
CA HIS A 113 -5.31 16.60 -5.61
C HIS A 113 -6.27 17.77 -5.31
N SER A 114 -7.30 17.96 -6.14
CA SER A 114 -8.31 19.03 -5.95
C SER A 114 -8.99 18.98 -4.57
N ASN A 115 -9.04 17.81 -3.94
CA ASN A 115 -9.56 17.61 -2.58
C ASN A 115 -8.52 17.89 -1.46
N GLY A 116 -7.32 18.35 -1.80
CA GLY A 116 -6.27 18.70 -0.85
C GLY A 116 -5.33 17.55 -0.46
N PHE A 117 -5.45 16.36 -1.04
CA PHE A 117 -4.59 15.21 -0.76
C PHE A 117 -3.28 15.27 -1.55
N PRO A 118 -2.12 15.34 -0.89
CA PRO A 118 -0.82 15.36 -1.57
C PRO A 118 -0.36 13.96 -1.97
N TYR A 119 0.37 13.90 -3.09
CA TYR A 119 0.89 12.66 -3.67
C TYR A 119 2.16 12.89 -4.47
N LEU A 120 2.87 11.80 -4.78
CA LEU A 120 3.90 11.76 -5.81
C LEU A 120 3.29 11.29 -7.11
N GLN A 121 3.39 12.09 -8.17
CA GLN A 121 2.99 11.74 -9.53
C GLN A 121 4.16 11.12 -10.26
N PHE A 122 3.93 9.92 -10.80
CA PHE A 122 4.84 9.18 -11.68
C PHE A 122 4.30 9.22 -13.11
N ASP A 123 5.13 9.52 -14.10
CA ASP A 123 4.71 9.80 -15.48
C ASP A 123 4.59 8.56 -16.38
N GLY A 124 4.99 7.38 -15.89
CA GLY A 124 4.99 6.14 -16.68
C GLY A 124 6.10 6.04 -17.73
N VAL A 125 7.05 6.95 -17.74
CA VAL A 125 8.11 7.04 -18.76
C VAL A 125 9.49 6.74 -18.18
N ASN A 126 9.86 7.42 -17.08
CA ASN A 126 11.18 7.29 -16.48
C ASN A 126 11.24 7.60 -14.98
N ASP A 127 10.14 8.01 -14.37
CA ASP A 127 10.09 8.38 -12.96
C ASP A 127 10.31 7.17 -12.06
N SER A 128 11.20 7.33 -11.07
CA SER A 128 11.45 6.31 -10.05
C SER A 128 12.12 6.90 -8.83
N LEU A 129 11.95 6.22 -7.69
CA LEU A 129 12.76 6.44 -6.49
C LEU A 129 13.32 5.10 -6.03
N VAL A 130 14.51 5.10 -5.43
CA VAL A 130 15.13 3.90 -4.88
C VAL A 130 15.53 4.14 -3.43
N SER A 131 15.16 3.23 -2.53
CA SER A 131 15.55 3.34 -1.12
C SER A 131 17.01 2.92 -0.89
N SER A 132 17.55 3.26 0.27
CA SER A 132 18.67 2.49 0.82
C SER A 132 18.22 1.04 1.08
N THR A 133 19.18 0.15 1.30
CA THR A 133 18.89 -1.28 1.50
C THR A 133 18.10 -1.51 2.79
N LEU A 134 16.93 -2.15 2.67
CA LEU A 134 16.14 -2.67 3.78
C LEU A 134 16.50 -4.16 3.97
N ASN A 135 17.06 -4.49 5.13
CA ASN A 135 17.46 -5.86 5.46
C ASN A 135 16.33 -6.61 6.16
N LEU A 136 15.72 -7.58 5.45
CA LEU A 136 14.66 -8.47 5.95
C LEU A 136 15.12 -9.95 6.03
N THR A 137 16.43 -10.22 6.01
CA THR A 137 16.97 -11.60 5.99
C THR A 137 16.68 -12.43 7.23
N THR A 138 16.15 -11.82 8.28
CA THR A 138 15.80 -12.50 9.54
C THR A 138 14.32 -12.83 9.67
N THR A 139 13.52 -12.56 8.63
CA THR A 139 12.07 -12.79 8.66
C THR A 139 11.56 -13.41 7.35
N ASP A 140 10.62 -14.33 7.48
CA ASP A 140 9.79 -14.89 6.41
C ASP A 140 8.44 -14.15 6.26
N LYS A 141 8.22 -13.10 7.07
CA LYS A 141 6.95 -12.38 7.16
C LYS A 141 7.11 -10.90 6.85
N VAL A 142 6.20 -10.39 6.04
CA VAL A 142 6.08 -8.95 5.74
C VAL A 142 4.61 -8.57 5.70
N THR A 143 4.28 -7.42 6.24
CA THR A 143 3.02 -6.71 5.94
C THR A 143 3.37 -5.37 5.32
N TRP A 144 2.78 -5.08 4.17
CA TRP A 144 2.91 -3.78 3.54
C TRP A 144 1.53 -3.20 3.17
N SER A 145 1.42 -1.88 3.20
CA SER A 145 0.25 -1.14 2.74
C SER A 145 0.69 0.08 1.93
N ALA A 146 0.02 0.34 0.82
CA ALA A 146 0.29 1.47 -0.05
C ALA A 146 -1.01 2.12 -0.54
N GLY A 147 -1.06 3.44 -0.49
CA GLY A 147 -2.10 4.25 -1.14
C GLY A 147 -1.70 4.56 -2.57
N LEU A 148 -2.46 4.07 -3.54
CA LEU A 148 -2.15 4.12 -4.97
C LEU A 148 -3.33 4.71 -5.76
N TYR A 149 -3.02 5.42 -6.84
CA TYR A 149 -3.97 5.81 -7.88
C TYR A 149 -3.34 5.54 -9.25
N VAL A 150 -4.10 4.97 -10.16
CA VAL A 150 -3.63 4.60 -11.50
C VAL A 150 -4.19 5.57 -12.53
N ASP A 151 -3.34 6.40 -13.14
CA ASP A 151 -3.74 7.33 -14.21
C ASP A 151 -4.00 6.60 -15.52
N SER A 152 -3.11 5.69 -15.87
CA SER A 152 -3.29 4.82 -17.03
C SER A 152 -2.65 3.45 -16.80
N ALA A 153 -3.36 2.42 -17.22
CA ALA A 153 -2.87 1.08 -17.17
C ALA A 153 -1.79 0.84 -18.24
N ALA A 154 -0.64 0.33 -17.82
CA ALA A 154 0.40 -0.16 -18.71
C ALA A 154 0.79 -1.58 -18.33
N ALA A 155 0.91 -2.47 -19.30
CA ALA A 155 1.21 -3.87 -19.06
C ALA A 155 2.48 -4.03 -18.20
N GLY A 156 2.32 -4.59 -17.00
CA GLY A 156 3.41 -4.88 -16.08
C GLY A 156 4.01 -3.68 -15.35
N ALA A 157 3.35 -2.50 -15.36
CA ALA A 157 3.80 -1.33 -14.61
C ALA A 157 3.90 -1.66 -13.12
N VAL A 158 4.98 -1.26 -12.47
CA VAL A 158 5.30 -1.60 -11.07
C VAL A 158 5.23 -0.34 -10.21
N ALA A 159 4.27 -0.30 -9.28
CA ALA A 159 4.14 0.80 -8.34
C ALA A 159 5.22 0.73 -7.26
N MET A 160 5.50 -0.48 -6.73
CA MET A 160 6.66 -0.71 -5.86
C MET A 160 7.18 -2.14 -6.00
N GLU A 161 8.50 -2.33 -5.82
CA GLU A 161 9.16 -3.64 -5.84
C GLU A 161 10.30 -3.70 -4.83
N PHE A 162 10.26 -4.71 -3.95
CA PHE A 162 11.32 -4.98 -2.99
C PHE A 162 12.35 -5.91 -3.65
N SER A 163 13.21 -5.37 -4.42
CA SER A 163 14.39 -5.83 -5.15
C SER A 163 14.45 -5.20 -6.54
N ALA A 164 15.54 -5.37 -7.27
CA ALA A 164 15.64 -4.88 -8.64
C ALA A 164 14.71 -5.67 -9.60
N ASN A 165 14.44 -6.93 -9.32
CA ASN A 165 13.54 -7.75 -10.12
C ASN A 165 13.12 -9.02 -9.36
N THR A 166 11.88 -9.10 -8.93
CA THR A 166 11.32 -10.26 -8.23
C THR A 166 11.32 -11.53 -9.08
N ASN A 167 11.31 -11.43 -10.42
CA ASN A 167 11.42 -12.60 -11.29
C ASN A 167 12.77 -13.30 -11.19
N THR A 168 13.81 -12.62 -10.71
CA THR A 168 15.18 -13.17 -10.58
C THR A 168 15.67 -13.24 -9.14
N ASN A 169 15.17 -12.37 -8.27
CA ASN A 169 15.63 -12.24 -6.89
C ASN A 169 14.70 -12.98 -5.92
N THR A 170 15.26 -13.90 -5.15
CA THR A 170 14.55 -14.63 -4.09
C THR A 170 14.32 -13.75 -2.87
N GLY A 171 13.30 -14.07 -2.05
CA GLY A 171 12.97 -13.30 -0.87
C GLY A 171 12.48 -11.88 -1.19
N SER A 172 11.64 -11.73 -2.21
CA SER A 172 11.20 -10.43 -2.72
C SER A 172 9.70 -10.38 -2.99
N PHE A 173 9.17 -9.18 -3.15
CA PHE A 173 7.76 -8.93 -3.45
C PHE A 173 7.58 -7.66 -4.28
N TYR A 174 6.43 -7.53 -4.92
CA TYR A 174 6.04 -6.30 -5.62
C TYR A 174 4.52 -6.13 -5.67
N VAL A 175 4.11 -4.90 -5.95
CA VAL A 175 2.76 -4.58 -6.40
C VAL A 175 2.85 -3.87 -7.74
N SER A 176 2.09 -4.37 -8.71
CA SER A 176 1.95 -3.78 -10.03
C SER A 176 0.57 -3.17 -10.21
N ALA A 177 0.53 -2.07 -10.94
CA ALA A 177 -0.70 -1.62 -11.58
C ALA A 177 -0.95 -2.49 -12.82
N PRO A 178 -2.20 -2.70 -13.19
CA PRO A 178 -2.57 -3.69 -14.18
C PRO A 178 -2.38 -3.27 -15.62
N SER A 179 -2.54 -4.31 -16.47
CA SER A 179 -2.25 -4.25 -17.89
C SER A 179 -3.36 -3.69 -18.78
N SER A 180 -4.59 -3.58 -18.34
CA SER A 180 -5.67 -3.12 -19.23
C SER A 180 -6.94 -2.63 -18.58
N VAL A 181 -7.26 -3.03 -17.37
CA VAL A 181 -8.47 -2.64 -16.63
C VAL A 181 -8.16 -2.80 -15.15
N LEU A 182 -8.03 -1.71 -14.42
CA LEU A 182 -8.29 -1.59 -12.98
C LEU A 182 -7.97 -2.83 -12.07
N ASP A 183 -6.90 -3.59 -12.38
CA ASP A 183 -6.47 -4.76 -11.63
C ASP A 183 -5.21 -4.45 -10.83
N HIS A 184 -5.05 -4.92 -9.64
CA HIS A 184 -3.77 -4.89 -8.92
C HIS A 184 -3.09 -6.26 -8.98
N GLY A 185 -1.81 -6.26 -9.33
CA GLY A 185 -0.99 -7.46 -9.29
C GLY A 185 -0.13 -7.48 -8.04
N PHE A 186 -0.18 -8.59 -7.30
CA PHE A 186 0.64 -8.82 -6.10
C PHE A 186 1.60 -9.97 -6.41
N GLY A 187 2.90 -9.73 -6.25
CA GLY A 187 3.92 -10.74 -6.47
C GLY A 187 4.69 -11.07 -5.20
N LEU A 188 4.95 -12.36 -4.97
CA LEU A 188 5.76 -12.87 -3.87
C LEU A 188 6.68 -13.97 -4.37
N ARG A 189 7.94 -13.93 -3.96
CA ARG A 189 8.93 -14.97 -4.22
C ARG A 189 9.77 -15.25 -2.97
N GLY A 190 9.75 -16.48 -2.52
CA GLY A 190 10.75 -17.04 -1.60
C GLY A 190 11.93 -17.60 -2.39
N ASN A 191 12.28 -18.87 -2.21
CA ASN A 191 13.32 -19.53 -2.99
C ASN A 191 12.79 -20.33 -4.21
N SER A 192 11.51 -20.18 -4.56
CA SER A 192 10.93 -20.82 -5.74
C SER A 192 11.59 -20.35 -7.06
N ALA A 193 11.46 -21.13 -8.13
CA ALA A 193 12.04 -20.81 -9.44
C ALA A 193 11.41 -19.55 -10.09
N SER A 194 10.14 -19.28 -9.75
CA SER A 194 9.38 -18.10 -10.22
C SER A 194 8.50 -17.54 -9.10
N PRO A 195 8.09 -16.28 -9.15
CA PRO A 195 7.18 -15.73 -8.16
C PRO A 195 5.79 -16.38 -8.23
N VAL A 196 5.09 -16.37 -7.10
CA VAL A 196 3.63 -16.45 -7.03
C VAL A 196 3.09 -15.10 -7.44
N PHE A 197 2.04 -15.09 -8.24
CA PHE A 197 1.40 -13.88 -8.69
C PHE A 197 -0.11 -13.96 -8.53
N ALA A 198 -0.67 -12.97 -7.82
CA ALA A 198 -2.10 -12.80 -7.60
C ALA A 198 -2.58 -11.57 -8.38
N VAL A 199 -3.48 -11.76 -9.34
CA VAL A 199 -4.18 -10.66 -10.01
C VAL A 199 -5.55 -10.53 -9.41
N VAL A 200 -5.82 -9.35 -8.90
CA VAL A 200 -7.10 -8.96 -8.33
C VAL A 200 -7.83 -8.10 -9.34
N SER A 201 -8.83 -8.68 -10.01
CA SER A 201 -9.59 -8.05 -11.08
C SER A 201 -10.91 -7.47 -10.59
N ASN A 202 -11.30 -6.32 -11.15
CA ASN A 202 -12.64 -5.71 -10.98
C ASN A 202 -13.06 -5.38 -9.55
N VAL A 203 -12.20 -4.81 -8.73
CA VAL A 203 -12.52 -4.48 -7.34
C VAL A 203 -12.76 -2.98 -7.12
N TYR A 204 -12.87 -2.19 -8.16
CA TYR A 204 -13.23 -0.79 -8.01
C TYR A 204 -14.69 -0.65 -7.59
N VAL A 205 -14.88 -0.34 -6.33
CA VAL A 205 -16.20 -0.07 -5.75
C VAL A 205 -16.62 1.38 -6.03
N ASN A 206 -15.70 2.22 -6.51
CA ASN A 206 -15.96 3.62 -6.85
C ASN A 206 -15.27 3.98 -8.16
N ASP A 207 -15.85 4.92 -8.92
CA ASP A 207 -15.35 5.48 -10.18
C ASP A 207 -14.01 6.26 -10.04
N GLN A 208 -13.33 6.14 -8.91
CA GLN A 208 -12.06 6.78 -8.63
C GLN A 208 -10.99 5.70 -8.51
N ASN A 209 -9.95 5.78 -9.32
CA ASN A 209 -8.87 4.80 -9.45
C ASN A 209 -7.91 4.78 -8.23
N SER A 210 -8.37 5.15 -7.03
CA SER A 210 -7.56 5.18 -5.81
C SER A 210 -7.87 4.02 -4.90
N ASP A 211 -6.84 3.28 -4.50
CA ASP A 211 -6.94 2.13 -3.63
C ASP A 211 -5.87 2.12 -2.55
N VAL A 212 -6.23 1.63 -1.38
CA VAL A 212 -5.26 1.13 -0.41
C VAL A 212 -5.03 -0.35 -0.67
N ALA A 213 -3.90 -0.65 -1.30
CA ALA A 213 -3.45 -2.02 -1.50
C ALA A 213 -2.64 -2.47 -0.29
N THR A 214 -2.94 -3.66 0.24
CA THR A 214 -2.20 -4.28 1.34
C THR A 214 -1.86 -5.72 1.01
N GLY A 215 -0.59 -6.10 1.19
CA GLY A 215 -0.11 -7.47 1.10
C GLY A 215 0.30 -7.99 2.47
N ILE A 216 -0.29 -9.13 2.89
CA ILE A 216 0.15 -9.88 4.06
C ILE A 216 0.90 -11.10 3.52
N LEU A 217 2.21 -11.14 3.78
CA LEU A 217 3.13 -12.10 3.19
C LEU A 217 3.73 -13.00 4.28
N ASP A 218 3.72 -14.33 4.04
CA ASP A 218 4.32 -15.34 4.93
C ASP A 218 4.86 -16.49 4.08
N ILE A 219 6.15 -16.45 3.72
CA ILE A 219 6.84 -17.46 2.88
C ILE A 219 6.83 -18.85 3.53
N GLY A 220 6.66 -18.92 4.85
CA GLY A 220 6.64 -20.20 5.58
C GLY A 220 5.36 -21.02 5.45
N LYS A 221 4.36 -20.57 4.68
CA LYS A 221 3.07 -21.26 4.52
C LYS A 221 3.11 -22.32 3.42
N ALA A 222 2.16 -23.26 3.52
CA ALA A 222 2.12 -24.43 2.62
C ALA A 222 1.57 -24.13 1.23
N THR A 223 0.73 -23.11 1.08
CA THR A 223 0.08 -22.78 -0.20
C THR A 223 0.13 -21.28 -0.49
N LYS A 224 0.14 -20.91 -1.75
CA LYS A 224 0.22 -19.53 -2.20
C LYS A 224 -0.89 -18.64 -1.62
N GLU A 225 -2.07 -19.19 -1.41
CA GLU A 225 -3.23 -18.48 -0.85
C GLU A 225 -3.05 -18.11 0.63
N LEU A 226 -2.16 -18.84 1.32
CA LEU A 226 -1.77 -18.56 2.71
C LEU A 226 -0.47 -17.74 2.77
N GLU A 227 0.39 -17.84 1.76
CA GLU A 227 1.65 -17.09 1.66
C GLU A 227 1.45 -15.64 1.26
N LEU A 228 0.44 -15.36 0.42
CA LEU A 228 0.13 -14.05 -0.11
C LEU A 228 -1.37 -13.77 0.04
N ILE A 229 -1.73 -12.91 0.97
CA ILE A 229 -3.10 -12.48 1.21
C ILE A 229 -3.24 -11.02 0.75
N PRO A 230 -3.80 -10.78 -0.44
CA PRO A 230 -4.04 -9.43 -0.92
C PRO A 230 -5.30 -8.84 -0.29
N ARG A 231 -5.25 -7.54 0.00
CA ARG A 231 -6.38 -6.76 0.49
C ARG A 231 -6.47 -5.46 -0.31
N LEU A 232 -7.67 -5.01 -0.54
CA LEU A 232 -7.96 -3.68 -1.09
C LEU A 232 -9.01 -3.00 -0.21
N ASN A 233 -8.77 -1.74 0.14
CA ASN A 233 -9.74 -0.88 0.85
C ASN A 233 -10.38 -1.58 2.05
N GLN A 234 -9.56 -2.12 2.96
CA GLN A 234 -9.97 -2.84 4.18
C GLN A 234 -10.62 -4.21 3.95
N THR A 235 -10.68 -4.67 2.71
CA THR A 235 -11.32 -5.95 2.37
C THR A 235 -10.29 -6.99 1.92
N THR A 236 -10.30 -8.18 2.53
CA THR A 236 -9.52 -9.33 2.04
C THR A 236 -10.14 -9.83 0.75
N ILE A 237 -9.33 -9.96 -0.29
CA ILE A 237 -9.78 -10.40 -1.60
C ILE A 237 -9.72 -11.92 -1.69
N THR A 238 -10.82 -12.52 -2.11
CA THR A 238 -10.95 -13.99 -2.26
C THR A 238 -11.09 -14.42 -3.71
N ASN A 239 -11.58 -13.54 -4.60
CA ASN A 239 -11.65 -13.82 -6.03
C ASN A 239 -10.35 -13.37 -6.71
N ILE A 240 -9.38 -14.26 -6.79
CA ILE A 240 -8.02 -13.98 -7.25
C ILE A 240 -7.71 -14.86 -8.46
N ASN A 241 -7.19 -14.25 -9.50
CA ASN A 241 -6.60 -14.99 -10.63
C ASN A 241 -5.12 -15.26 -10.32
N TRP A 242 -4.83 -16.51 -9.94
CA TRP A 242 -3.50 -16.95 -9.59
C TRP A 242 -2.68 -17.40 -10.78
N SER A 243 -1.42 -16.98 -10.85
CA SER A 243 -0.45 -17.45 -11.84
C SER A 243 0.95 -17.60 -11.23
N GLY A 244 1.92 -18.08 -12.01
CA GLY A 244 3.29 -18.29 -11.56
C GLY A 244 3.48 -19.61 -10.80
N ALA A 245 4.29 -19.61 -9.75
CA ALA A 245 4.60 -20.79 -8.95
C ALA A 245 3.39 -21.32 -8.17
N ALA A 246 3.41 -22.60 -7.81
CA ALA A 246 2.41 -23.21 -6.93
C ALA A 246 2.47 -22.68 -5.49
N ASN A 247 3.66 -22.30 -5.05
CA ASN A 247 3.93 -21.57 -3.81
C ASN A 247 5.21 -20.74 -3.96
N ALA A 248 5.47 -19.83 -3.04
CA ALA A 248 6.66 -18.98 -3.06
C ALA A 248 7.96 -19.73 -2.72
N GLY A 249 7.87 -20.94 -2.24
CA GLY A 249 8.98 -21.71 -1.74
C GLY A 249 9.19 -21.55 -0.22
N THR A 250 10.44 -21.49 0.21
CA THR A 250 10.81 -21.34 1.61
C THR A 250 11.85 -20.24 1.81
N GLY A 251 12.31 -20.06 3.04
CA GLY A 251 13.37 -19.11 3.39
C GLY A 251 12.82 -17.78 3.89
N ASN A 252 13.71 -16.81 4.00
CA ASN A 252 13.42 -15.46 4.47
C ASN A 252 13.37 -14.48 3.29
N PHE A 253 12.87 -13.29 3.57
CA PHE A 253 13.04 -12.15 2.68
C PHE A 253 14.52 -11.78 2.54
N GLY A 254 14.86 -11.06 1.47
CA GLY A 254 16.23 -10.67 1.19
C GLY A 254 16.66 -9.37 1.87
N SER A 255 17.80 -8.85 1.43
CA SER A 255 18.33 -7.55 1.81
C SER A 255 18.43 -6.73 0.52
N TYR A 256 17.41 -5.92 0.24
CA TYR A 256 17.25 -5.21 -1.02
C TYR A 256 16.83 -3.76 -0.82
N PRO A 257 17.08 -2.88 -1.78
CA PRO A 257 16.35 -1.62 -1.86
C PRO A 257 14.90 -1.84 -2.28
N LEU A 258 14.03 -0.91 -1.89
CA LEU A 258 12.69 -0.77 -2.44
C LEU A 258 12.74 0.21 -3.61
N TYR A 259 12.22 -0.19 -4.76
CA TYR A 259 12.01 0.65 -5.93
C TYR A 259 10.56 1.11 -5.98
N LEU A 260 10.34 2.39 -6.25
CA LEU A 260 9.04 3.02 -6.42
C LEU A 260 8.91 3.53 -7.84
N GLY A 261 7.75 3.31 -8.46
CA GLY A 261 7.42 3.80 -9.79
C GLY A 261 8.06 3.02 -10.94
N ALA A 262 8.92 2.03 -10.68
CA ALA A 262 9.56 1.23 -11.72
C ALA A 262 10.18 -0.05 -11.18
N ARG A 263 10.35 -1.06 -12.03
CA ARG A 263 11.15 -2.24 -11.77
C ARG A 263 12.63 -1.91 -11.91
N GLY A 264 13.38 -2.03 -10.82
CA GLY A 264 14.81 -1.75 -10.80
C GLY A 264 15.17 -0.31 -11.20
N GLY A 265 14.21 0.60 -11.21
CA GLY A 265 14.38 1.99 -11.63
C GLY A 265 14.58 2.19 -13.14
N THR A 266 14.41 1.15 -13.97
CA THR A 266 14.80 1.19 -15.38
C THR A 266 13.76 0.61 -16.37
N SER A 267 12.68 0.00 -15.85
CA SER A 267 11.65 -0.62 -16.69
C SER A 267 10.31 -0.71 -15.97
N ALA A 268 9.25 -1.10 -16.69
CA ALA A 268 7.91 -1.28 -16.12
C ALA A 268 7.42 -0.04 -15.34
N PHE A 269 7.64 1.13 -15.91
CA PHE A 269 7.33 2.41 -15.30
C PHE A 269 5.85 2.56 -15.01
N PHE A 270 5.55 3.03 -13.81
CA PHE A 270 4.21 3.27 -13.29
C PHE A 270 3.71 4.65 -13.69
N ASN A 271 2.51 4.72 -14.24
CA ASN A 271 1.79 5.97 -14.50
C ASN A 271 0.67 6.12 -13.47
N GLY A 272 0.88 6.99 -12.50
CA GLY A 272 -0.07 7.14 -11.41
C GLY A 272 0.50 7.85 -10.19
N HIS A 273 -0.23 7.74 -9.07
CA HIS A 273 0.08 8.46 -7.84
C HIS A 273 0.40 7.49 -6.70
N ILE A 274 1.36 7.89 -5.86
CA ILE A 274 1.66 7.22 -4.58
C ILE A 274 1.40 8.23 -3.45
N TYR A 275 0.52 7.85 -2.51
CA TYR A 275 0.14 8.70 -1.35
C TYR A 275 0.92 8.34 -0.09
N GLN A 276 1.00 7.05 0.22
CA GLN A 276 1.63 6.53 1.43
C GLN A 276 2.23 5.15 1.14
N ILE A 277 3.32 4.81 1.82
CA ILE A 277 3.86 3.45 1.83
C ILE A 277 4.29 3.10 3.25
N ILE A 278 3.81 1.98 3.77
CA ILE A 278 4.20 1.42 5.06
C ILE A 278 4.57 -0.05 4.84
N ILE A 279 5.80 -0.43 5.20
CA ILE A 279 6.31 -1.80 5.12
C ILE A 279 6.84 -2.22 6.48
N ARG A 280 6.46 -3.40 6.95
CA ARG A 280 6.92 -3.99 8.20
C ARG A 280 7.43 -5.41 7.94
N GLY A 281 8.61 -5.75 8.46
CA GLY A 281 9.22 -7.08 8.41
C GLY A 281 8.61 -8.05 9.42
N VAL A 282 7.30 -7.99 9.63
CA VAL A 282 6.51 -8.86 10.52
C VAL A 282 5.08 -8.98 10.00
N THR A 283 4.35 -10.00 10.45
CA THR A 283 2.89 -10.02 10.28
C THR A 283 2.26 -9.01 11.24
N SER A 284 1.54 -8.05 10.72
CA SER A 284 0.72 -7.12 11.51
C SER A 284 -0.55 -7.83 12.02
N THR A 285 -1.02 -7.44 13.20
CA THR A 285 -2.34 -7.90 13.69
C THR A 285 -3.47 -7.35 12.83
N ALA A 286 -4.66 -7.96 12.90
CA ALA A 286 -5.83 -7.50 12.17
C ALA A 286 -6.19 -6.03 12.51
N ASP A 287 -6.07 -5.65 13.78
CA ASP A 287 -6.27 -4.28 14.25
C ASP A 287 -5.23 -3.31 13.66
N GLN A 288 -3.94 -3.69 13.67
CA GLN A 288 -2.88 -2.87 13.06
C GLN A 288 -3.09 -2.69 11.56
N ILE A 289 -3.49 -3.75 10.84
CA ILE A 289 -3.80 -3.68 9.41
C ILE A 289 -4.96 -2.73 9.17
N TYR A 290 -6.08 -2.90 9.89
CA TYR A 290 -7.26 -2.06 9.76
C TYR A 290 -6.92 -0.57 10.00
N LYS A 291 -6.20 -0.27 11.08
CA LYS A 291 -5.79 1.10 11.43
C LYS A 291 -4.83 1.70 10.42
N THR A 292 -3.89 0.89 9.90
CA THR A 292 -2.96 1.31 8.85
C THR A 292 -3.70 1.63 7.54
N GLU A 293 -4.58 0.75 7.09
CA GLU A 293 -5.39 0.96 5.90
C GLU A 293 -6.27 2.21 6.06
N ARG A 294 -6.93 2.38 7.23
CA ARG A 294 -7.74 3.56 7.53
C ARG A 294 -6.92 4.84 7.54
N TYR A 295 -5.73 4.81 8.15
CA TYR A 295 -4.80 5.95 8.15
C TYR A 295 -4.46 6.40 6.72
N ILE A 296 -4.25 5.45 5.80
CA ILE A 296 -3.95 5.74 4.39
C ILE A 296 -5.20 6.26 3.67
N ILE A 297 -6.37 5.62 3.84
CA ILE A 297 -7.65 6.05 3.25
C ILE A 297 -7.96 7.52 3.61
N ASP A 298 -7.72 7.93 4.84
CA ASP A 298 -7.97 9.31 5.29
C ASP A 298 -7.01 10.35 4.67
N ARG A 299 -6.03 9.92 3.83
CA ARG A 299 -5.00 10.75 3.18
C ARG A 299 -4.99 10.63 1.66
N MET A 300 -6.05 10.11 1.08
CA MET A 300 -6.20 9.96 -0.37
C MET A 300 -7.65 10.26 -0.80
N PRO A 301 -7.93 10.60 -2.08
CA PRO A 301 -9.26 10.98 -2.57
C PRO A 301 -10.28 9.84 -2.52
#